data_f1ea85c3bb753bbcdd46605e28d46afd
#
_entry.id   f1ea85c3bb753bbcdd46605e28d46afd
#
_cell.length_a   1.000
_cell.length_b   1.000
_cell.length_c   1.000
_cell.angle_alpha   90.00
_cell.angle_beta   90.00
_cell.angle_gamma   90.00
#
_symmetry.space_group_name_H-M   'P 1'
#
loop_
_entity.id
_entity.type
_entity.pdbx_description
1 polymer ?
#
loop_
_entity_poly.entity_id
_entity_poly.type
_entity_poly.pdbx_seq_one_letter_code
_entity_poly.pdbx_strand_id
1 'polypeptide(L)'
;MAGDSSHNTMKKRQNQNRAIVLASIVLLIAVLCLLSFVERSAPNSTIKTPWDAFWYFIVTVTTVGYGDMKPNTIFGQLLGLIFILLSCGLISVVLTASIRFMNGSHILYLRIRSARATKWYIFDSDSQENRCLAGKLDVFHENAGIIFCRTERQLSGLLSFRHINTPLAVRDAAFACFRRSKKYEAELPVIFLTGDDEEENLETALDILAATHTAEVYCRTSVRFDTAPEGLHPFDAADLTARTYWADYPLTLTEKNVILIGSGTLLDDLIEQAVLINTFGPLLRCRYHIFEEPDEGSCRERSSFLMDHPHIVDVISVIREETDGETSKMREASDGAGCPDSPLNDVLLFHSDRWNTNHECLKQADRIVVCTSSGIDNIRIAEKIRLLIPTKARIHVCGSTSIDGTHGFGSLRDIYTPELILREDLLRRARALNDYYNNMQTDPSRWTAWEDLDMFTRRSNIAATDHMGTKLRILTGNLENSKPVTGGDGMLCLAMDNFVLNVVDRDLCRRIEHERWMRFHSLYGWTYGEVRDKARRKHPLMVPFEDLTPKEQALDDISWEILATLYSCDA
;
A
#
# COMPACT_ATOMS: atom_id res chain seq x y z
N MET A 1 21.84 1.19 -25.38
CA MET A 1 23.14 0.53 -25.69
C MET A 1 23.79 -0.19 -24.49
N ALA A 2 23.26 -0.11 -23.28
CA ALA A 2 23.81 -0.80 -22.09
C ALA A 2 23.29 -2.25 -21.88
N GLY A 3 22.17 -2.62 -22.47
CA GLY A 3 21.57 -3.96 -22.29
C GLY A 3 22.26 -5.12 -23.03
N ASP A 4 22.99 -4.82 -24.07
CA ASP A 4 23.60 -5.84 -24.93
C ASP A 4 24.95 -6.37 -24.37
N SER A 5 25.62 -5.57 -23.53
CA SER A 5 26.90 -5.96 -22.93
C SER A 5 26.73 -6.94 -21.74
N SER A 6 25.62 -6.82 -20.98
CA SER A 6 25.37 -7.72 -19.83
C SER A 6 24.92 -9.11 -20.28
N HIS A 7 24.13 -9.20 -21.33
CA HIS A 7 23.67 -10.48 -21.89
C HIS A 7 24.84 -11.27 -22.52
N ASN A 8 25.80 -10.58 -23.16
CA ASN A 8 27.00 -11.19 -23.73
C ASN A 8 27.98 -11.67 -22.64
N THR A 9 28.10 -10.94 -21.53
CA THR A 9 28.94 -11.35 -20.38
C THR A 9 28.37 -12.57 -19.65
N MET A 10 27.07 -12.68 -19.49
CA MET A 10 26.43 -13.86 -18.88
C MET A 10 26.55 -15.12 -19.76
N LYS A 11 26.32 -15.00 -21.08
CA LYS A 11 26.55 -16.11 -22.01
C LYS A 11 28.01 -16.58 -22.03
N LYS A 12 28.95 -15.66 -21.97
CA LYS A 12 30.39 -15.98 -21.92
C LYS A 12 30.77 -16.72 -20.64
N ARG A 13 30.23 -16.29 -19.48
CA ARG A 13 30.41 -16.97 -18.18
C ARG A 13 29.78 -18.37 -18.17
N GLN A 14 28.60 -18.53 -18.76
CA GLN A 14 27.93 -19.83 -18.85
C GLN A 14 28.69 -20.82 -19.74
N ASN A 15 29.23 -20.36 -20.88
CA ASN A 15 30.05 -21.19 -21.75
C ASN A 15 31.39 -21.54 -21.10
N GLN A 16 32.00 -20.64 -20.36
CA GLN A 16 33.23 -20.89 -19.62
C GLN A 16 33.02 -21.94 -18.52
N ASN A 17 31.91 -21.87 -17.78
CA ASN A 17 31.57 -22.88 -16.78
C ASN A 17 31.33 -24.28 -17.41
N ARG A 18 30.68 -24.34 -18.57
CA ARG A 18 30.46 -25.59 -19.31
C ARG A 18 31.79 -26.18 -19.79
N ALA A 19 32.71 -25.36 -20.27
CA ALA A 19 34.03 -25.79 -20.70
C ALA A 19 34.86 -26.33 -19.53
N ILE A 20 34.80 -25.71 -18.35
CA ILE A 20 35.46 -26.17 -17.12
C ILE A 20 34.91 -27.54 -16.69
N VAL A 21 33.58 -27.71 -16.69
CA VAL A 21 32.94 -29.00 -16.31
C VAL A 21 33.36 -30.11 -17.29
N LEU A 22 33.31 -29.83 -18.60
CA LEU A 22 33.75 -30.80 -19.61
C LEU A 22 35.23 -31.17 -19.44
N ALA A 23 36.10 -30.20 -19.22
CA ALA A 23 37.53 -30.42 -18.98
C ALA A 23 37.77 -31.26 -17.72
N SER A 24 36.99 -31.02 -16.63
CA SER A 24 37.09 -31.81 -15.39
C SER A 24 36.66 -33.26 -15.59
N ILE A 25 35.62 -33.51 -16.39
CA ILE A 25 35.16 -34.88 -16.72
C ILE A 25 36.22 -35.60 -17.54
N VAL A 26 36.76 -34.95 -18.55
CA VAL A 26 37.84 -35.55 -19.39
C VAL A 26 39.05 -35.86 -18.54
N LEU A 27 39.46 -34.95 -17.65
CA LEU A 27 40.57 -35.16 -16.72
C LEU A 27 40.32 -36.36 -15.80
N LEU A 28 39.11 -36.48 -15.23
CA LEU A 28 38.74 -37.61 -14.37
C LEU A 28 38.85 -38.95 -15.13
N ILE A 29 38.28 -39.00 -16.35
CA ILE A 29 38.38 -40.22 -17.19
C ILE A 29 39.84 -40.56 -17.47
N ALA A 30 40.68 -39.57 -17.81
CA ALA A 30 42.12 -39.81 -18.04
C ALA A 30 42.83 -40.34 -16.79
N VAL A 31 42.53 -39.81 -15.60
CA VAL A 31 43.08 -40.27 -14.31
C VAL A 31 42.66 -41.71 -14.01
N LEU A 32 41.40 -42.07 -14.24
CA LEU A 32 40.89 -43.42 -14.04
C LEU A 32 41.51 -44.43 -15.02
N CYS A 33 41.68 -44.04 -16.29
CA CYS A 33 42.41 -44.87 -17.26
C CYS A 33 43.88 -45.06 -16.86
N LEU A 34 44.53 -43.99 -16.39
CA LEU A 34 45.93 -44.08 -15.91
C LEU A 34 46.04 -44.97 -14.69
N LEU A 35 45.13 -44.88 -13.71
CA LEU A 35 45.07 -45.74 -12.54
C LEU A 35 44.95 -47.20 -12.96
N SER A 36 44.02 -47.55 -13.84
CA SER A 36 43.83 -48.91 -14.32
C SER A 36 45.06 -49.43 -15.09
N PHE A 37 45.74 -48.57 -15.88
CA PHE A 37 46.95 -48.95 -16.62
C PHE A 37 48.12 -49.27 -15.68
N VAL A 38 48.34 -48.45 -14.64
CA VAL A 38 49.39 -48.62 -13.67
C VAL A 38 49.15 -49.89 -12.77
N GLU A 39 47.91 -50.01 -12.31
CA GLU A 39 47.54 -51.15 -11.43
C GLU A 39 47.47 -52.49 -12.15
N ARG A 40 47.16 -52.50 -13.44
CA ARG A 40 47.10 -53.77 -14.24
C ARG A 40 48.38 -54.58 -14.21
N SER A 41 49.54 -53.94 -14.07
CA SER A 41 50.84 -54.58 -14.05
C SER A 41 51.28 -55.00 -12.65
N ALA A 42 50.55 -54.67 -11.60
CA ALA A 42 50.89 -54.99 -10.22
C ALA A 42 50.46 -56.41 -9.86
N PRO A 43 51.33 -57.23 -9.15
CA PRO A 43 50.94 -58.52 -8.66
C PRO A 43 49.79 -58.39 -7.66
N ASN A 44 48.77 -59.26 -7.78
CA ASN A 44 47.56 -59.28 -6.94
C ASN A 44 46.67 -58.05 -6.98
N SER A 45 46.79 -57.18 -8.02
CA SER A 45 45.90 -56.06 -8.17
C SER A 45 44.46 -56.47 -8.51
N THR A 46 43.49 -55.84 -7.82
CA THR A 46 42.05 -56.01 -8.06
C THR A 46 41.54 -55.04 -9.12
N ILE A 47 42.31 -53.99 -9.48
CA ILE A 47 41.96 -52.98 -10.45
C ILE A 47 42.65 -53.25 -11.80
N LYS A 48 41.99 -53.95 -12.71
CA LYS A 48 42.56 -54.37 -14.01
C LYS A 48 41.99 -53.62 -15.21
N THR A 49 40.77 -53.05 -15.09
CA THR A 49 40.05 -52.36 -16.16
C THR A 49 39.72 -50.94 -15.75
N PRO A 50 39.47 -50.05 -16.70
CA PRO A 50 38.98 -48.72 -16.40
C PRO A 50 37.64 -48.72 -15.62
N TRP A 51 36.83 -49.78 -15.78
CA TRP A 51 35.61 -49.99 -15.02
C TRP A 51 35.88 -50.30 -13.54
N ASP A 52 36.88 -51.10 -13.24
CA ASP A 52 37.28 -51.39 -11.86
C ASP A 52 37.81 -50.13 -11.17
N ALA A 53 38.59 -49.31 -11.91
CA ALA A 53 39.06 -48.02 -11.41
C ALA A 53 37.88 -47.03 -11.15
N PHE A 54 36.89 -47.04 -12.02
CA PHE A 54 35.67 -46.25 -11.83
C PHE A 54 34.85 -46.73 -10.62
N TRP A 55 34.67 -48.04 -10.47
CA TRP A 55 34.01 -48.62 -9.31
C TRP A 55 34.75 -48.25 -8.01
N TYR A 56 36.06 -48.43 -7.97
CA TYR A 56 36.90 -48.03 -6.84
C TYR A 56 36.74 -46.54 -6.52
N PHE A 57 36.77 -45.67 -7.53
CA PHE A 57 36.57 -44.25 -7.38
C PHE A 57 35.20 -43.92 -6.74
N ILE A 58 34.10 -44.48 -7.26
CA ILE A 58 32.75 -44.25 -6.73
C ILE A 58 32.65 -44.74 -5.29
N VAL A 59 33.09 -45.96 -4.97
CA VAL A 59 33.01 -46.52 -3.62
C VAL A 59 33.85 -45.72 -2.62
N THR A 60 35.00 -45.20 -3.07
CA THR A 60 35.90 -44.39 -2.22
C THR A 60 35.33 -42.98 -2.01
N VAL A 61 34.88 -42.32 -3.07
CA VAL A 61 34.35 -40.95 -3.02
C VAL A 61 33.00 -40.89 -2.28
N THR A 62 32.19 -41.95 -2.38
CA THR A 62 30.94 -42.04 -1.61
C THR A 62 31.15 -42.49 -0.16
N THR A 63 32.40 -42.72 0.26
CA THR A 63 32.79 -43.17 1.60
C THR A 63 32.22 -44.53 2.01
N VAL A 64 31.74 -45.35 1.06
CA VAL A 64 31.19 -46.68 1.33
C VAL A 64 32.33 -47.68 1.67
N GLY A 65 33.42 -47.70 0.88
CA GLY A 65 34.64 -48.42 1.16
C GLY A 65 34.48 -49.94 1.34
N TYR A 66 33.87 -50.65 0.38
CA TYR A 66 33.67 -52.11 0.47
C TYR A 66 34.97 -52.91 0.63
N GLY A 67 36.11 -52.31 0.23
CA GLY A 67 37.44 -53.02 0.34
C GLY A 67 37.66 -54.13 -0.66
N ASP A 68 36.69 -54.35 -1.57
CA ASP A 68 36.75 -55.37 -2.63
C ASP A 68 37.74 -55.01 -3.73
N MET A 69 37.92 -53.73 -3.99
CA MET A 69 38.91 -53.18 -4.90
C MET A 69 39.77 -52.15 -4.17
N LYS A 70 41.10 -52.36 -4.28
CA LYS A 70 42.11 -51.49 -3.66
C LYS A 70 43.34 -51.38 -4.53
N PRO A 71 43.99 -50.21 -4.61
CA PRO A 71 45.27 -50.11 -5.31
C PRO A 71 46.37 -50.73 -4.52
N ASN A 72 47.25 -51.51 -5.22
CA ASN A 72 48.40 -52.16 -4.66
C ASN A 72 49.72 -51.42 -4.94
N THR A 73 49.71 -50.48 -5.92
CA THR A 73 50.89 -49.68 -6.20
C THR A 73 50.93 -48.41 -5.35
N ILE A 74 52.14 -47.93 -5.03
CA ILE A 74 52.31 -46.67 -4.29
C ILE A 74 51.62 -45.52 -5.01
N PHE A 75 51.68 -45.46 -6.35
CA PHE A 75 51.01 -44.46 -7.15
C PHE A 75 49.49 -44.54 -7.03
N GLY A 76 48.93 -45.76 -7.10
CA GLY A 76 47.51 -45.99 -6.91
C GLY A 76 47.03 -45.62 -5.49
N GLN A 77 47.82 -45.88 -4.46
CA GLN A 77 47.53 -45.49 -3.07
C GLN A 77 47.54 -44.00 -2.89
N LEU A 78 48.48 -43.27 -3.52
CA LEU A 78 48.50 -41.81 -3.53
C LEU A 78 47.26 -41.22 -4.23
N LEU A 79 46.86 -41.81 -5.38
CA LEU A 79 45.61 -41.43 -6.04
C LEU A 79 44.37 -41.70 -5.17
N GLY A 80 44.39 -42.83 -4.44
CA GLY A 80 43.33 -43.15 -3.46
C GLY A 80 43.22 -42.12 -2.36
N LEU A 81 44.36 -41.63 -1.83
CA LEU A 81 44.37 -40.54 -0.85
C LEU A 81 43.76 -39.24 -1.43
N ILE A 82 44.12 -38.92 -2.68
CA ILE A 82 43.54 -37.77 -3.38
C ILE A 82 42.03 -37.94 -3.55
N PHE A 83 41.53 -39.13 -3.89
CA PHE A 83 40.11 -39.42 -3.99
C PHE A 83 39.37 -39.26 -2.67
N ILE A 84 39.97 -39.65 -1.54
CA ILE A 84 39.42 -39.44 -0.19
C ILE A 84 39.33 -37.95 0.12
N LEU A 85 40.37 -37.17 -0.18
CA LEU A 85 40.33 -35.71 0.01
C LEU A 85 39.30 -35.02 -0.89
N LEU A 86 39.18 -35.47 -2.14
CA LEU A 86 38.17 -34.97 -3.09
C LEU A 86 36.74 -35.33 -2.67
N SER A 87 36.54 -36.46 -1.95
CA SER A 87 35.20 -36.88 -1.49
C SER A 87 34.54 -35.83 -0.60
N CYS A 88 35.30 -35.26 0.33
CA CYS A 88 34.82 -34.21 1.22
C CYS A 88 34.36 -32.96 0.44
N GLY A 89 35.13 -32.59 -0.59
CA GLY A 89 34.76 -31.46 -1.48
C GLY A 89 33.55 -31.79 -2.35
N LEU A 90 33.48 -32.98 -2.91
CA LEU A 90 32.38 -33.40 -3.79
C LEU A 90 31.03 -33.45 -3.05
N ILE A 91 31.02 -34.01 -1.82
CA ILE A 91 29.83 -34.06 -0.99
C ILE A 91 29.32 -32.62 -0.72
N SER A 92 30.22 -31.70 -0.37
CA SER A 92 29.86 -30.28 -0.14
C SER A 92 29.30 -29.63 -1.40
N VAL A 93 29.89 -29.88 -2.57
CA VAL A 93 29.43 -29.36 -3.86
C VAL A 93 28.04 -29.93 -4.22
N VAL A 94 27.85 -31.25 -4.08
CA VAL A 94 26.58 -31.92 -4.36
C VAL A 94 25.49 -31.42 -3.40
N LEU A 95 25.80 -31.29 -2.11
CA LEU A 95 24.86 -30.76 -1.13
C LEU A 95 24.49 -29.32 -1.44
N THR A 96 25.48 -28.46 -1.71
CA THR A 96 25.24 -27.06 -2.10
C THR A 96 24.45 -26.97 -3.40
N ALA A 97 24.77 -27.77 -4.41
CA ALA A 97 24.04 -27.82 -5.66
C ALA A 97 22.59 -28.29 -5.46
N SER A 98 22.40 -29.31 -4.59
CA SER A 98 21.07 -29.81 -4.23
C SER A 98 20.25 -28.75 -3.50
N ILE A 99 20.84 -28.05 -2.53
CA ILE A 99 20.18 -26.94 -1.82
C ILE A 99 19.83 -25.81 -2.80
N ARG A 100 20.75 -25.41 -3.67
CA ARG A 100 20.47 -24.39 -4.70
C ARG A 100 19.40 -24.84 -5.69
N PHE A 101 19.38 -26.09 -6.06
CA PHE A 101 18.33 -26.66 -6.91
C PHE A 101 16.98 -26.67 -6.19
N MET A 102 16.97 -27.07 -4.90
CA MET A 102 15.75 -27.06 -4.09
C MET A 102 15.19 -25.64 -3.86
N ASN A 103 16.07 -24.66 -3.67
CA ASN A 103 15.68 -23.26 -3.48
C ASN A 103 15.53 -22.49 -4.80
N GLY A 104 15.80 -23.11 -5.94
CA GLY A 104 15.77 -22.45 -7.24
C GLY A 104 14.36 -22.33 -7.85
N SER A 105 14.23 -21.42 -8.81
CA SER A 105 13.00 -21.18 -9.57
C SER A 105 12.40 -22.42 -10.24
N HIS A 106 13.20 -23.46 -10.46
CA HIS A 106 12.74 -24.73 -11.06
C HIS A 106 11.80 -25.51 -10.15
N ILE A 107 12.08 -25.57 -8.85
CA ILE A 107 11.19 -26.26 -7.89
C ILE A 107 9.92 -25.45 -7.68
N LEU A 108 10.04 -24.12 -7.57
CA LEU A 108 8.87 -23.26 -7.52
C LEU A 108 7.98 -23.50 -8.75
N TYR A 109 8.55 -23.51 -9.96
CA TYR A 109 7.80 -23.81 -11.19
C TYR A 109 7.12 -25.18 -11.16
N LEU A 110 7.80 -26.23 -10.66
CA LEU A 110 7.21 -27.56 -10.53
C LEU A 110 6.06 -27.57 -9.51
N ARG A 111 6.20 -26.88 -8.38
CA ARG A 111 5.14 -26.74 -7.38
C ARG A 111 3.93 -25.98 -7.94
N ILE A 112 4.15 -24.85 -8.62
CA ILE A 112 3.11 -24.08 -9.30
C ILE A 112 2.39 -24.94 -10.35
N ARG A 113 3.15 -25.77 -11.09
CA ARG A 113 2.58 -26.68 -12.10
C ARG A 113 1.74 -27.80 -11.48
N SER A 114 2.15 -28.37 -10.35
CA SER A 114 1.43 -29.45 -9.68
C SER A 114 0.19 -28.95 -8.92
N ALA A 115 0.18 -27.68 -8.50
CA ALA A 115 -0.95 -27.07 -7.85
C ALA A 115 -2.05 -26.78 -8.88
N ARG A 116 -3.30 -27.09 -8.53
CA ARG A 116 -4.48 -26.87 -9.39
C ARG A 116 -5.08 -25.47 -9.21
N ALA A 117 -4.24 -24.47 -8.85
CA ALA A 117 -4.69 -23.10 -8.71
C ALA A 117 -5.05 -22.50 -10.08
N THR A 118 -6.15 -21.75 -10.16
CA THR A 118 -6.60 -21.04 -11.36
C THR A 118 -5.86 -19.73 -11.52
N LYS A 119 -5.71 -18.97 -10.44
CA LYS A 119 -5.04 -17.67 -10.38
C LYS A 119 -3.99 -17.66 -9.29
N TRP A 120 -2.87 -16.98 -9.53
CA TRP A 120 -1.77 -16.87 -8.56
C TRP A 120 -1.65 -15.44 -8.05
N TYR A 121 -1.50 -15.33 -6.73
CA TYR A 121 -1.21 -14.10 -6.01
C TYR A 121 0.18 -14.20 -5.40
N ILE A 122 1.05 -13.26 -5.74
CA ILE A 122 2.46 -13.25 -5.33
C ILE A 122 2.68 -12.06 -4.42
N PHE A 123 3.17 -12.31 -3.22
CA PHE A 123 3.47 -11.32 -2.21
C PHE A 123 4.98 -11.18 -2.03
N ASP A 124 5.45 -9.96 -1.84
CA ASP A 124 6.86 -9.62 -1.65
C ASP A 124 7.48 -10.26 -0.40
N SER A 125 6.68 -10.48 0.64
CA SER A 125 7.11 -10.99 1.93
C SER A 125 5.98 -11.72 2.66
N ASP A 126 6.33 -12.39 3.76
CA ASP A 126 5.39 -13.01 4.70
C ASP A 126 5.08 -12.03 5.85
N SER A 127 4.73 -10.79 5.51
CA SER A 127 4.35 -9.74 6.47
C SER A 127 2.93 -9.95 7.03
N GLN A 128 2.55 -9.21 8.07
CA GLN A 128 1.19 -9.29 8.62
C GLN A 128 0.15 -8.75 7.65
N GLU A 129 0.47 -7.68 6.94
CA GLU A 129 -0.32 -7.07 5.87
C GLU A 129 -0.66 -8.10 4.79
N ASN A 130 0.37 -8.73 4.28
CA ASN A 130 0.26 -9.75 3.23
C ASN A 130 -0.53 -10.97 3.69
N ARG A 131 -0.37 -11.40 4.94
CA ARG A 131 -1.17 -12.50 5.50
C ARG A 131 -2.64 -12.14 5.65
N CYS A 132 -2.94 -10.89 6.06
CA CYS A 132 -4.31 -10.41 6.15
C CYS A 132 -4.99 -10.43 4.77
N LEU A 133 -4.33 -9.89 3.75
CA LEU A 133 -4.85 -9.85 2.39
C LEU A 133 -4.97 -11.26 1.79
N ALA A 134 -3.91 -12.08 1.92
CA ALA A 134 -3.89 -13.44 1.43
C ALA A 134 -4.99 -14.33 2.03
N GLY A 135 -5.23 -14.21 3.34
CA GLY A 135 -6.28 -14.96 4.03
C GLY A 135 -7.69 -14.63 3.52
N LYS A 136 -7.92 -13.38 3.08
CA LYS A 136 -9.19 -12.98 2.46
C LYS A 136 -9.29 -13.39 1.00
N LEU A 137 -8.17 -13.37 0.26
CA LEU A 137 -8.14 -13.83 -1.13
C LEU A 137 -8.49 -15.30 -1.30
N ASP A 138 -8.15 -16.15 -0.33
CA ASP A 138 -8.56 -17.57 -0.31
C ASP A 138 -10.10 -17.74 -0.29
N VAL A 139 -10.79 -16.80 0.35
CA VAL A 139 -12.27 -16.78 0.39
C VAL A 139 -12.86 -16.10 -0.84
N PHE A 140 -12.19 -15.08 -1.34
CA PHE A 140 -12.65 -14.25 -2.46
C PHE A 140 -12.56 -14.97 -3.80
N HIS A 141 -11.52 -15.81 -4.00
CA HIS A 141 -11.33 -16.61 -5.21
C HIS A 141 -11.17 -18.09 -4.88
N GLU A 142 -12.15 -18.89 -5.25
CA GLU A 142 -12.03 -20.34 -5.17
C GLU A 142 -10.82 -20.82 -5.99
N ASN A 143 -9.97 -21.65 -5.35
CA ASN A 143 -8.77 -22.19 -5.97
C ASN A 143 -7.64 -21.16 -6.24
N ALA A 144 -7.56 -20.08 -5.47
CA ALA A 144 -6.41 -19.19 -5.51
C ALA A 144 -5.13 -19.91 -5.10
N GLY A 145 -4.02 -19.56 -5.75
CA GLY A 145 -2.66 -19.94 -5.34
C GLY A 145 -1.96 -18.73 -4.74
N ILE A 146 -1.33 -18.90 -3.59
CA ILE A 146 -0.64 -17.84 -2.85
C ILE A 146 0.83 -18.16 -2.73
N ILE A 147 1.69 -17.19 -3.06
CA ILE A 147 3.14 -17.29 -2.96
C ILE A 147 3.65 -16.15 -2.09
N PHE A 148 4.30 -16.47 -0.97
CA PHE A 148 5.08 -15.51 -0.19
C PHE A 148 6.55 -15.61 -0.56
N CYS A 149 7.13 -14.53 -1.00
CA CYS A 149 8.55 -14.40 -1.36
C CYS A 149 9.42 -14.03 -0.16
N ARG A 150 10.74 -14.10 -0.32
CA ARG A 150 11.75 -13.72 0.69
C ARG A 150 11.53 -14.36 2.07
N THR A 151 10.92 -15.54 2.12
CA THR A 151 10.65 -16.24 3.37
C THR A 151 11.25 -17.64 3.36
N GLU A 152 11.97 -17.98 4.45
CA GLU A 152 12.51 -19.30 4.70
C GLU A 152 11.56 -20.17 5.54
N ARG A 153 10.54 -19.57 6.15
CA ARG A 153 9.58 -20.30 6.98
C ARG A 153 8.77 -21.25 6.11
N GLN A 154 9.02 -22.54 6.24
CA GLN A 154 8.06 -23.53 5.79
C GLN A 154 6.82 -23.39 6.68
N LEU A 155 5.69 -23.00 6.11
CA LEU A 155 4.42 -23.16 6.80
C LEU A 155 4.31 -24.64 7.19
N SER A 156 4.21 -24.93 8.46
CA SER A 156 4.12 -26.27 9.06
C SER A 156 2.77 -26.95 8.79
N GLY A 157 2.24 -26.77 7.59
CA GLY A 157 1.07 -27.40 7.05
C GLY A 157 1.41 -28.14 5.78
N LEU A 158 1.75 -29.41 5.90
CA LEU A 158 2.14 -30.31 4.80
C LEU A 158 1.07 -30.51 3.70
N LEU A 159 -0.05 -29.76 3.72
CA LEU A 159 -1.25 -30.12 2.95
C LEU A 159 -1.84 -29.04 2.05
N SER A 160 -1.33 -27.81 2.07
CA SER A 160 -1.80 -26.82 1.10
C SER A 160 -0.82 -26.69 -0.07
N PHE A 161 -1.07 -27.42 -1.14
CA PHE A 161 -0.34 -27.26 -2.41
C PHE A 161 -0.50 -25.86 -3.03
N ARG A 162 -1.39 -25.03 -2.50
CA ARG A 162 -1.72 -23.69 -3.00
C ARG A 162 -0.97 -22.58 -2.28
N HIS A 163 -0.52 -22.81 -1.05
CA HIS A 163 0.26 -21.82 -0.28
C HIS A 163 1.75 -22.20 -0.35
N ILE A 164 2.54 -21.36 -0.98
CA ILE A 164 3.95 -21.61 -1.24
C ILE A 164 4.78 -20.51 -0.60
N ASN A 165 5.68 -20.89 0.31
CA ASN A 165 6.74 -20.01 0.78
C ASN A 165 8.00 -20.28 -0.05
N THR A 166 8.67 -19.21 -0.46
CA THR A 166 9.90 -19.31 -1.25
C THR A 166 10.91 -18.25 -0.81
N PRO A 167 12.21 -18.59 -0.75
CA PRO A 167 13.27 -17.62 -0.50
C PRO A 167 13.57 -16.73 -1.73
N LEU A 168 12.90 -16.99 -2.87
CA LEU A 168 13.11 -16.23 -4.10
C LEU A 168 12.59 -14.79 -3.95
N ALA A 169 13.20 -13.90 -4.71
CA ALA A 169 12.66 -12.57 -4.92
C ALA A 169 11.35 -12.63 -5.72
N VAL A 170 10.50 -11.61 -5.55
CA VAL A 170 9.20 -11.48 -6.22
C VAL A 170 9.33 -11.63 -7.74
N ARG A 171 10.34 -10.99 -8.33
CA ARG A 171 10.62 -11.05 -9.76
C ARG A 171 10.80 -12.48 -10.27
N ASP A 172 11.57 -13.31 -9.58
CA ASP A 172 11.81 -14.70 -9.97
C ASP A 172 10.54 -15.55 -9.84
N ALA A 173 9.75 -15.30 -8.78
CA ALA A 173 8.48 -15.97 -8.57
C ALA A 173 7.46 -15.58 -9.66
N ALA A 174 7.39 -14.30 -10.01
CA ALA A 174 6.56 -13.79 -11.09
C ALA A 174 6.91 -14.46 -12.43
N PHE A 175 8.19 -14.54 -12.79
CA PHE A 175 8.63 -15.22 -14.01
C PHE A 175 8.31 -16.71 -14.03
N ALA A 176 8.34 -17.39 -12.89
CA ALA A 176 7.93 -18.78 -12.80
C ALA A 176 6.43 -18.95 -13.11
N CYS A 177 5.59 -18.03 -12.61
CA CYS A 177 4.15 -18.00 -12.91
C CYS A 177 3.88 -17.63 -14.37
N PHE A 178 4.54 -16.62 -14.93
CA PHE A 178 4.38 -16.21 -16.34
C PHE A 178 4.73 -17.34 -17.32
N ARG A 179 5.80 -18.10 -17.05
CA ARG A 179 6.13 -19.28 -17.85
C ARG A 179 5.00 -20.30 -17.88
N ARG A 180 4.28 -20.46 -16.77
CA ARG A 180 3.12 -21.35 -16.71
C ARG A 180 1.94 -20.77 -17.51
N SER A 181 1.59 -19.51 -17.29
CA SER A 181 0.47 -18.85 -17.96
C SER A 181 0.63 -18.89 -19.47
N LYS A 182 1.81 -18.54 -19.99
CA LYS A 182 2.10 -18.62 -21.43
C LYS A 182 1.97 -20.02 -22.02
N LYS A 183 2.29 -21.06 -21.23
CA LYS A 183 2.27 -22.46 -21.70
C LYS A 183 0.86 -23.09 -21.65
N TYR A 184 0.01 -22.68 -20.72
CA TYR A 184 -1.24 -23.35 -20.41
C TYR A 184 -2.47 -22.44 -20.56
N GLU A 185 -2.32 -21.24 -21.14
CA GLU A 185 -3.37 -20.21 -21.27
C GLU A 185 -4.08 -19.90 -19.94
N ALA A 186 -3.31 -19.99 -18.84
CA ALA A 186 -3.80 -19.69 -17.50
C ALA A 186 -3.82 -18.18 -17.26
N GLU A 187 -4.63 -17.74 -16.30
CA GLU A 187 -4.65 -16.34 -15.89
C GLU A 187 -3.27 -15.83 -15.45
N LEU A 188 -3.02 -14.56 -15.71
CA LEU A 188 -1.79 -13.90 -15.30
C LEU A 188 -1.76 -13.75 -13.78
N PRO A 189 -0.57 -13.87 -13.17
CA PRO A 189 -0.44 -13.65 -11.73
C PRO A 189 -0.65 -12.18 -11.38
N VAL A 190 -1.21 -11.96 -10.19
CA VAL A 190 -1.32 -10.66 -9.55
C VAL A 190 -0.21 -10.55 -8.51
N ILE A 191 0.48 -9.40 -8.47
CA ILE A 191 1.65 -9.18 -7.64
C ILE A 191 1.37 -8.08 -6.64
N PHE A 192 1.73 -8.30 -5.36
CA PHE A 192 1.60 -7.34 -4.28
C PHE A 192 2.98 -6.99 -3.73
N LEU A 193 3.29 -5.71 -3.75
CA LEU A 193 4.48 -5.10 -3.18
C LEU A 193 4.03 -4.18 -2.04
N THR A 194 4.19 -4.64 -0.82
CA THR A 194 3.62 -4.00 0.39
C THR A 194 4.68 -3.64 1.42
N GLY A 195 5.95 -3.80 1.08
CA GLY A 195 7.08 -3.48 1.95
C GLY A 195 7.02 -2.03 2.45
N ASP A 196 7.73 -1.75 3.55
CA ASP A 196 7.80 -0.40 4.12
C ASP A 196 8.68 0.54 3.30
N ASP A 197 9.60 0.01 2.51
CA ASP A 197 10.43 0.77 1.58
C ASP A 197 9.67 0.98 0.27
N GLU A 198 9.07 2.17 0.13
CA GLU A 198 8.28 2.54 -1.04
C GLU A 198 9.12 2.66 -2.31
N GLU A 199 10.40 3.06 -2.19
CA GLU A 199 11.32 3.16 -3.32
C GLU A 199 11.63 1.76 -3.87
N GLU A 200 11.94 0.78 -2.99
CA GLU A 200 12.14 -0.62 -3.40
C GLU A 200 10.87 -1.23 -4.01
N ASN A 201 9.71 -0.92 -3.46
CA ASN A 201 8.42 -1.38 -4.00
C ASN A 201 8.23 -0.87 -5.43
N LEU A 202 8.43 0.42 -5.65
CA LEU A 202 8.22 1.06 -6.95
C LEU A 202 9.24 0.60 -7.98
N GLU A 203 10.53 0.52 -7.63
CA GLU A 203 11.57 -0.02 -8.52
C GLU A 203 11.25 -1.46 -8.93
N THR A 204 10.88 -2.30 -7.97
CA THR A 204 10.50 -3.69 -8.24
C THR A 204 9.28 -3.79 -9.16
N ALA A 205 8.27 -2.94 -8.95
CA ALA A 205 7.08 -2.88 -9.79
C ALA A 205 7.43 -2.53 -11.23
N LEU A 206 8.18 -1.45 -11.42
CA LEU A 206 8.60 -0.98 -12.75
C LEU A 206 9.47 -2.01 -13.47
N ASP A 207 10.37 -2.68 -12.78
CA ASP A 207 11.21 -3.76 -13.32
C ASP A 207 10.36 -4.94 -13.83
N ILE A 208 9.32 -5.33 -13.08
CA ILE A 208 8.41 -6.41 -13.47
C ILE A 208 7.58 -6.01 -14.68
N LEU A 209 7.00 -4.80 -14.67
CA LEU A 209 6.19 -4.29 -15.78
C LEU A 209 6.99 -4.13 -17.05
N ALA A 210 8.22 -3.60 -16.99
CA ALA A 210 9.12 -3.49 -18.13
C ALA A 210 9.46 -4.85 -18.76
N ALA A 211 9.50 -5.91 -17.95
CA ALA A 211 9.85 -7.25 -18.41
C ALA A 211 8.66 -8.06 -18.93
N THR A 212 7.42 -7.72 -18.55
CA THR A 212 6.24 -8.59 -18.77
C THR A 212 5.13 -7.93 -19.59
N HIS A 213 5.05 -6.60 -19.64
CA HIS A 213 4.06 -5.77 -20.35
C HIS A 213 2.56 -6.08 -20.06
N THR A 214 2.26 -7.09 -19.25
CA THR A 214 0.88 -7.58 -19.01
C THR A 214 0.64 -7.95 -17.56
N ALA A 215 1.59 -7.63 -16.64
CA ALA A 215 1.43 -7.93 -15.21
C ALA A 215 0.51 -6.92 -14.55
N GLU A 216 -0.26 -7.39 -13.56
CA GLU A 216 -1.01 -6.55 -12.62
C GLU A 216 -0.22 -6.46 -11.32
N VAL A 217 0.31 -5.29 -11.01
CA VAL A 217 1.16 -5.04 -9.85
C VAL A 217 0.52 -4.02 -8.93
N TYR A 218 0.10 -4.46 -7.76
CA TYR A 218 -0.40 -3.61 -6.68
C TYR A 218 0.78 -3.19 -5.81
N CYS A 219 1.05 -1.89 -5.77
CA CYS A 219 2.23 -1.33 -5.16
C CYS A 219 1.85 -0.34 -4.05
N ARG A 220 2.26 -0.63 -2.81
CA ARG A 220 2.12 0.31 -1.71
C ARG A 220 3.09 1.47 -1.90
N THR A 221 2.53 2.67 -2.03
CA THR A 221 3.29 3.91 -2.17
C THR A 221 2.42 5.12 -1.88
N SER A 222 3.00 6.14 -1.27
CA SER A 222 2.40 7.47 -1.10
C SER A 222 2.54 8.34 -2.35
N VAL A 223 3.32 7.90 -3.35
CA VAL A 223 3.51 8.63 -4.61
C VAL A 223 2.22 8.69 -5.40
N ARG A 224 1.80 9.90 -5.70
CA ARG A 224 0.59 10.18 -6.50
C ARG A 224 0.97 10.39 -7.96
N PHE A 225 0.51 9.52 -8.84
CA PHE A 225 0.81 9.56 -10.28
C PHE A 225 -0.27 10.32 -11.05
N ASP A 226 0.12 11.26 -11.91
CA ASP A 226 -0.80 11.81 -12.92
C ASP A 226 -1.24 10.72 -13.90
N THR A 227 -0.27 9.93 -14.39
CA THR A 227 -0.52 8.75 -15.20
C THR A 227 0.36 7.62 -14.71
N ALA A 228 -0.25 6.59 -14.13
CA ALA A 228 0.47 5.39 -13.73
C ALA A 228 0.82 4.55 -14.97
N PRO A 229 1.98 3.85 -14.99
CA PRO A 229 2.27 2.86 -16.01
C PRO A 229 1.17 1.79 -16.10
N GLU A 230 0.89 1.31 -17.32
CA GLU A 230 -0.10 0.26 -17.55
C GLU A 230 0.22 -0.99 -16.68
N GLY A 231 -0.78 -1.49 -15.97
CA GLY A 231 -0.64 -2.61 -15.04
C GLY A 231 -0.10 -2.25 -13.65
N LEU A 232 0.26 -0.97 -13.39
CA LEU A 232 0.60 -0.49 -12.04
C LEU A 232 -0.64 0.03 -11.34
N HIS A 233 -0.95 -0.58 -10.19
CA HIS A 233 -2.03 -0.17 -9.28
C HIS A 233 -1.42 0.35 -7.97
N PRO A 234 -1.08 1.64 -7.90
CA PRO A 234 -0.56 2.22 -6.67
C PRO A 234 -1.67 2.37 -5.64
N PHE A 235 -1.39 2.04 -4.38
CA PHE A 235 -2.30 2.28 -3.27
C PHE A 235 -1.55 2.82 -2.06
N ASP A 236 -2.19 3.76 -1.36
CA ASP A 236 -1.69 4.35 -0.13
C ASP A 236 -2.51 3.82 1.06
N ALA A 237 -1.87 3.09 1.95
CA ALA A 237 -2.53 2.53 3.13
C ALA A 237 -2.98 3.61 4.12
N ALA A 238 -2.29 4.75 4.17
CA ALA A 238 -2.65 5.89 5.01
C ALA A 238 -3.92 6.58 4.47
N ASP A 239 -3.97 6.89 3.16
CA ASP A 239 -5.18 7.45 2.50
C ASP A 239 -6.39 6.50 2.66
N LEU A 240 -6.21 5.20 2.43
CA LEU A 240 -7.27 4.21 2.64
C LEU A 240 -7.77 4.20 4.09
N THR A 241 -6.85 4.28 5.06
CA THR A 241 -7.19 4.31 6.48
C THR A 241 -7.94 5.58 6.86
N ALA A 242 -7.49 6.73 6.41
CA ALA A 242 -8.12 8.02 6.71
C ALA A 242 -9.55 8.11 6.12
N ARG A 243 -9.73 7.70 4.87
CA ARG A 243 -11.03 7.69 4.18
C ARG A 243 -12.00 6.73 4.84
N THR A 244 -11.55 5.51 5.13
CA THR A 244 -12.36 4.49 5.84
C THR A 244 -12.74 4.98 7.24
N TYR A 245 -11.78 5.58 7.97
CA TYR A 245 -12.05 6.10 9.31
C TYR A 245 -13.18 7.13 9.31
N TRP A 246 -13.13 8.16 8.47
CA TRP A 246 -14.16 9.19 8.45
C TRP A 246 -15.49 8.70 7.88
N ALA A 247 -15.48 7.68 7.03
CA ALA A 247 -16.70 7.02 6.56
C ALA A 247 -17.38 6.21 7.68
N ASP A 248 -16.60 5.47 8.46
CA ASP A 248 -17.10 4.59 9.53
C ASP A 248 -17.48 5.34 10.81
N TYR A 249 -16.77 6.45 11.09
CA TYR A 249 -16.97 7.28 12.29
C TYR A 249 -17.30 8.74 11.92
N PRO A 250 -18.40 8.99 11.19
CA PRO A 250 -18.77 10.34 10.80
C PRO A 250 -19.02 11.22 12.04
N LEU A 251 -18.76 12.53 11.91
CA LEU A 251 -19.04 13.50 12.98
C LEU A 251 -20.54 13.69 13.18
N THR A 252 -20.94 13.93 14.43
CA THR A 252 -22.29 14.40 14.79
C THR A 252 -22.30 15.92 14.92
N LEU A 253 -23.49 16.55 14.89
CA LEU A 253 -23.63 18.01 15.05
C LEU A 253 -23.17 18.54 16.42
N THR A 254 -22.99 17.64 17.40
CA THR A 254 -22.51 18.00 18.73
C THR A 254 -20.99 18.04 18.84
N GLU A 255 -20.27 17.47 17.88
CA GLU A 255 -18.80 17.40 17.88
C GLU A 255 -18.19 18.64 17.20
N LYS A 256 -17.86 19.63 18.00
CA LYS A 256 -17.32 20.92 17.55
C LYS A 256 -15.80 21.01 17.63
N ASN A 257 -15.19 20.27 18.55
CA ASN A 257 -13.75 20.27 18.79
C ASN A 257 -13.21 18.85 18.66
N VAL A 258 -12.46 18.61 17.61
CA VAL A 258 -11.79 17.32 17.34
C VAL A 258 -10.29 17.51 17.51
N ILE A 259 -9.67 16.63 18.27
CA ILE A 259 -8.22 16.62 18.46
C ILE A 259 -7.63 15.47 17.65
N LEU A 260 -6.60 15.76 16.87
CA LEU A 260 -5.77 14.79 16.16
C LEU A 260 -4.38 14.79 16.80
N ILE A 261 -3.94 13.65 17.32
CA ILE A 261 -2.60 13.44 17.91
C ILE A 261 -1.91 12.36 17.10
N GLY A 262 -0.82 12.68 16.41
CA GLY A 262 -0.18 11.70 15.57
C GLY A 262 1.05 12.20 14.85
N SER A 263 1.50 11.41 13.86
CA SER A 263 2.67 11.72 13.04
C SER A 263 2.54 11.10 11.65
N GLY A 264 3.32 11.64 10.71
CA GLY A 264 3.50 11.07 9.38
C GLY A 264 2.28 11.15 8.47
N THR A 265 2.34 10.41 7.36
CA THR A 265 1.36 10.46 6.27
C THR A 265 -0.08 10.17 6.72
N LEU A 266 -0.27 9.29 7.71
CA LEU A 266 -1.61 9.00 8.21
C LEU A 266 -2.27 10.21 8.88
N LEU A 267 -1.50 10.98 9.67
CA LEU A 267 -2.03 12.21 10.26
C LEU A 267 -2.40 13.22 9.17
N ASP A 268 -1.54 13.37 8.17
CA ASP A 268 -1.74 14.30 7.06
C ASP A 268 -3.00 13.95 6.27
N ASP A 269 -3.20 12.68 5.93
CA ASP A 269 -4.40 12.20 5.25
C ASP A 269 -5.65 12.32 6.13
N LEU A 270 -5.56 12.06 7.44
CA LEU A 270 -6.68 12.28 8.37
C LEU A 270 -7.10 13.75 8.42
N ILE A 271 -6.16 14.70 8.38
CA ILE A 271 -6.44 16.13 8.33
C ILE A 271 -7.12 16.49 7.01
N GLU A 272 -6.54 16.07 5.87
CA GLU A 272 -7.11 16.35 4.54
C GLU A 272 -8.55 15.84 4.46
N GLN A 273 -8.77 14.58 4.82
CA GLN A 273 -10.09 13.95 4.75
C GLN A 273 -11.08 14.52 5.77
N ALA A 274 -10.62 14.92 6.98
CA ALA A 274 -11.47 15.58 7.97
C ALA A 274 -12.12 16.85 7.41
N VAL A 275 -11.33 17.66 6.73
CA VAL A 275 -11.79 18.94 6.15
C VAL A 275 -12.77 18.71 5.01
N LEU A 276 -12.58 17.63 4.21
CA LEU A 276 -13.37 17.36 3.01
C LEU A 276 -14.67 16.59 3.31
N ILE A 277 -14.59 15.54 4.12
CA ILE A 277 -15.73 14.65 4.40
C ILE A 277 -16.69 15.28 5.41
N ASN A 278 -16.18 16.01 6.39
CA ASN A 278 -16.99 16.58 7.46
C ASN A 278 -17.36 18.06 7.21
N THR A 279 -17.71 18.40 5.99
CA THR A 279 -18.25 19.72 5.65
C THR A 279 -19.77 19.70 5.78
N PHE A 280 -20.27 20.47 6.74
CA PHE A 280 -21.71 20.60 7.04
C PHE A 280 -22.22 22.03 6.77
N GLY A 281 -21.38 22.88 6.21
CA GLY A 281 -21.73 24.29 5.97
C GLY A 281 -22.12 25.01 7.27
N PRO A 282 -23.22 25.78 7.24
CA PRO A 282 -23.66 26.52 8.42
C PRO A 282 -24.20 25.65 9.55
N LEU A 283 -24.47 24.34 9.33
CA LEU A 283 -25.01 23.44 10.35
C LEU A 283 -24.00 23.12 11.45
N LEU A 284 -22.72 22.99 11.09
CA LEU A 284 -21.66 22.66 12.03
C LEU A 284 -20.33 23.29 11.58
N ARG A 285 -19.75 24.11 12.42
CA ARG A 285 -18.35 24.52 12.35
C ARG A 285 -17.53 23.67 13.31
N CYS A 286 -16.81 22.69 12.74
CA CYS A 286 -15.90 21.84 13.50
C CYS A 286 -14.48 22.44 13.45
N ARG A 287 -13.79 22.45 14.59
CA ARG A 287 -12.37 22.83 14.73
C ARG A 287 -11.54 21.58 14.94
N TYR A 288 -10.45 21.48 14.19
CA TYR A 288 -9.48 20.40 14.32
C TYR A 288 -8.22 20.94 14.98
N HIS A 289 -7.96 20.50 16.20
CA HIS A 289 -6.73 20.79 16.93
C HIS A 289 -5.70 19.70 16.66
N ILE A 290 -4.56 20.08 16.06
CA ILE A 290 -3.55 19.16 15.59
C ILE A 290 -2.33 19.25 16.50
N PHE A 291 -1.96 18.11 17.10
CA PHE A 291 -0.76 17.92 17.88
C PHE A 291 0.11 16.87 17.19
N GLU A 292 1.23 17.31 16.65
CA GLU A 292 2.18 16.39 16.03
C GLU A 292 3.12 15.81 17.09
N GLU A 293 3.21 14.48 17.10
CA GLU A 293 4.22 13.77 17.88
C GLU A 293 5.42 13.49 16.98
N PRO A 294 6.63 13.88 17.38
CA PRO A 294 7.81 13.60 16.60
C PRO A 294 8.06 12.08 16.57
N ASP A 295 8.27 11.54 15.39
CA ASP A 295 8.77 10.17 15.25
C ASP A 295 10.18 10.05 15.88
N GLU A 296 10.51 8.88 16.46
CA GLU A 296 11.81 8.63 17.05
C GLU A 296 12.94 8.91 16.04
N GLY A 297 13.71 9.95 16.31
CA GLY A 297 14.84 10.40 15.47
C GLY A 297 14.54 11.55 14.52
N SER A 298 13.33 12.08 14.48
CA SER A 298 12.97 13.24 13.67
C SER A 298 13.16 14.54 14.46
N CYS A 299 14.07 15.40 13.99
CA CYS A 299 14.22 16.78 14.46
C CYS A 299 13.34 17.74 13.62
N ARG A 300 12.11 17.39 13.29
CA ARG A 300 11.27 18.26 12.47
C ARG A 300 10.73 19.44 13.29
N GLU A 301 11.15 20.65 12.91
CA GLU A 301 10.65 21.90 13.50
C GLU A 301 9.29 22.34 12.94
N ARG A 302 8.79 21.70 11.89
CA ARG A 302 7.54 22.07 11.21
C ARG A 302 6.70 20.83 10.89
N SER A 303 5.39 21.03 10.91
CA SER A 303 4.38 20.08 10.49
C SER A 303 4.63 19.54 9.07
N SER A 304 4.56 18.21 8.87
CA SER A 304 4.65 17.61 7.54
C SER A 304 3.53 18.11 6.65
N PHE A 305 2.32 18.16 7.16
CA PHE A 305 1.16 18.68 6.44
C PHE A 305 1.37 20.12 5.95
N LEU A 306 1.93 21.00 6.81
CA LEU A 306 2.21 22.40 6.44
C LEU A 306 3.36 22.53 5.45
N MET A 307 4.30 21.59 5.45
CA MET A 307 5.39 21.57 4.45
C MET A 307 4.86 21.19 3.07
N ASP A 308 3.91 20.26 3.00
CA ASP A 308 3.28 19.83 1.76
C ASP A 308 2.22 20.84 1.26
N HIS A 309 1.69 21.66 2.18
CA HIS A 309 0.68 22.69 1.87
C HIS A 309 1.17 24.09 2.28
N PRO A 310 2.29 24.59 1.75
CA PRO A 310 2.87 25.87 2.19
C PRO A 310 1.94 27.06 1.95
N HIS A 311 1.03 26.96 1.00
CA HIS A 311 0.08 28.03 0.62
C HIS A 311 -1.06 28.23 1.62
N ILE A 312 -1.29 27.28 2.54
CA ILE A 312 -2.31 27.44 3.58
C ILE A 312 -1.75 27.97 4.90
N VAL A 313 -0.44 28.07 5.03
CA VAL A 313 0.22 28.55 6.29
C VAL A 313 -0.26 29.93 6.68
N ASP A 314 -0.52 30.81 5.69
CA ASP A 314 -1.02 32.17 5.92
C ASP A 314 -2.52 32.22 6.24
N VAL A 315 -3.22 31.09 6.08
CA VAL A 315 -4.69 31.02 6.19
C VAL A 315 -5.12 30.34 7.48
N ILE A 316 -4.22 29.55 8.10
CA ILE A 316 -4.51 28.76 9.29
C ILE A 316 -3.93 29.41 10.55
N SER A 317 -4.56 29.11 11.69
CA SER A 317 -4.08 29.58 12.99
C SER A 317 -3.02 28.62 13.54
N VAL A 318 -1.80 29.13 13.79
CA VAL A 318 -0.77 28.41 14.54
C VAL A 318 -0.79 28.90 15.96
N ILE A 319 -1.23 28.06 16.90
CA ILE A 319 -1.30 28.39 18.31
C ILE A 319 0.10 28.14 18.93
N ARG A 320 0.71 29.22 19.47
CA ARG A 320 1.95 29.15 20.23
C ARG A 320 1.67 29.54 21.67
N GLU A 321 2.06 28.72 22.65
CA GLU A 321 2.11 29.16 24.03
C GLU A 321 3.27 30.17 24.20
N GLU A 322 2.94 31.37 24.68
CA GLU A 322 3.96 32.27 25.18
C GLU A 322 4.36 31.82 26.60
N THR A 323 5.65 31.60 26.82
CA THR A 323 6.25 31.10 28.08
C THR A 323 6.24 32.10 29.23
N ASP A 324 5.61 33.25 29.05
CA ASP A 324 5.52 34.28 30.11
C ASP A 324 4.05 34.62 30.39
N GLY A 325 3.56 34.14 31.49
CA GLY A 325 2.45 34.41 32.41
C GLY A 325 1.36 35.42 32.09
N GLU A 326 1.18 35.87 30.87
CA GLU A 326 0.07 36.73 30.45
C GLU A 326 -0.83 35.97 29.48
N THR A 327 -2.13 36.04 29.76
CA THR A 327 -3.25 35.48 29.01
C THR A 327 -2.99 35.36 27.49
N SER A 328 -3.02 34.13 26.99
CA SER A 328 -2.89 33.80 25.57
C SER A 328 -3.83 34.66 24.71
N LYS A 329 -3.32 35.69 24.11
CA LYS A 329 -3.97 36.31 22.96
C LYS A 329 -3.66 35.44 21.75
N MET A 330 -4.71 34.87 21.14
CA MET A 330 -4.65 34.39 19.77
C MET A 330 -3.91 35.46 18.95
N ARG A 331 -2.69 35.19 18.52
CA ARG A 331 -2.07 36.02 17.50
C ARG A 331 -2.76 35.68 16.19
N GLU A 332 -3.60 36.59 15.77
CA GLU A 332 -4.04 36.68 14.39
C GLU A 332 -2.82 36.68 13.47
N ALA A 333 -2.97 36.02 12.32
CA ALA A 333 -1.96 35.96 11.27
C ALA A 333 -1.27 37.31 11.07
N SER A 334 0.04 37.27 10.88
CA SER A 334 0.84 38.44 10.54
C SER A 334 0.19 39.25 9.43
N ASP A 335 0.26 40.59 9.54
CA ASP A 335 -0.20 41.61 8.59
C ASP A 335 0.39 41.44 7.17
N GLY A 336 0.02 40.38 6.46
CA GLY A 336 0.47 40.09 5.11
C GLY A 336 -0.53 39.22 4.37
N ALA A 337 -1.48 39.89 3.69
CA ALA A 337 -2.26 39.36 2.54
C ALA A 337 -2.89 37.96 2.65
N GLY A 338 -3.23 37.48 3.83
CA GLY A 338 -4.09 36.31 3.99
C GLY A 338 -5.49 36.65 3.45
N CYS A 339 -6.08 35.76 2.64
CA CYS A 339 -7.46 35.92 2.21
C CYS A 339 -8.36 35.75 3.44
N PRO A 340 -8.98 36.81 4.00
CA PRO A 340 -9.77 36.74 5.23
C PRO A 340 -10.98 35.79 5.10
N ASP A 341 -11.34 35.42 3.87
CA ASP A 341 -12.53 34.63 3.54
C ASP A 341 -12.22 33.17 3.17
N SER A 342 -11.03 32.66 3.54
CA SER A 342 -10.72 31.25 3.27
C SER A 342 -11.62 30.32 4.09
N PRO A 343 -12.22 29.28 3.48
CA PRO A 343 -13.06 28.30 4.17
C PRO A 343 -12.28 27.41 5.16
N LEU A 344 -10.95 27.49 5.18
CA LEU A 344 -10.07 26.78 6.12
C LEU A 344 -9.75 27.62 7.37
N ASN A 345 -10.06 28.90 7.35
CA ASN A 345 -9.83 29.79 8.47
C ASN A 345 -10.64 29.33 9.70
N ASP A 346 -10.02 29.30 10.88
CA ASP A 346 -10.60 28.78 12.12
C ASP A 346 -11.03 27.29 12.10
N VAL A 347 -10.69 26.54 11.05
CA VAL A 347 -10.99 25.11 10.96
C VAL A 347 -9.79 24.26 11.40
N LEU A 348 -8.59 24.60 10.93
CA LEU A 348 -7.37 23.91 11.27
C LEU A 348 -6.55 24.73 12.26
N LEU A 349 -6.25 24.14 13.41
CA LEU A 349 -5.53 24.76 14.53
C LEU A 349 -4.31 23.91 14.89
N PHE A 350 -3.13 24.32 14.41
CA PHE A 350 -1.87 23.62 14.67
C PHE A 350 -1.26 24.12 15.98
N HIS A 351 -0.94 23.17 16.88
CA HIS A 351 -0.31 23.47 18.17
C HIS A 351 1.19 23.22 18.11
N SER A 352 1.99 24.17 18.58
CA SER A 352 3.45 24.02 18.69
C SER A 352 3.88 23.30 19.98
N ASP A 353 3.00 23.26 20.97
CA ASP A 353 3.18 22.54 22.24
C ASP A 353 2.71 21.09 22.12
N ARG A 354 3.13 20.27 23.06
CA ARG A 354 2.72 18.88 23.11
C ARG A 354 1.30 18.74 23.70
N TRP A 355 0.55 17.74 23.23
CA TRP A 355 -0.80 17.46 23.73
C TRP A 355 -0.85 17.31 25.26
N ASN A 356 0.20 16.74 25.90
CA ASN A 356 0.24 16.48 27.35
C ASN A 356 0.47 17.73 28.20
N THR A 357 0.76 18.87 27.62
CA THR A 357 0.86 20.16 28.28
C THR A 357 -0.42 20.98 28.12
N ASN A 358 -1.24 20.68 27.11
CA ASN A 358 -2.46 21.42 26.76
C ASN A 358 -3.75 20.76 27.30
N HIS A 359 -3.85 20.65 28.63
CA HIS A 359 -4.97 19.95 29.28
C HIS A 359 -6.33 20.62 29.04
N GLU A 360 -6.38 21.94 28.88
CA GLU A 360 -7.64 22.66 28.68
C GLU A 360 -8.26 22.34 27.30
N CYS A 361 -7.43 22.27 26.27
CA CYS A 361 -7.88 21.85 24.95
C CYS A 361 -8.48 20.42 24.98
N LEU A 362 -7.77 19.49 25.64
CA LEU A 362 -8.22 18.10 25.77
C LEU A 362 -9.50 17.94 26.59
N LYS A 363 -9.73 18.77 27.60
CA LYS A 363 -11.00 18.77 28.38
C LYS A 363 -12.20 19.21 27.53
N GLN A 364 -11.98 20.13 26.60
CA GLN A 364 -13.02 20.69 25.72
C GLN A 364 -13.27 19.88 24.45
N ALA A 365 -12.48 18.83 24.24
CA ALA A 365 -12.62 17.97 23.08
C ALA A 365 -13.91 17.15 23.12
N ASP A 366 -14.54 17.01 21.96
CA ASP A 366 -15.67 16.10 21.73
C ASP A 366 -15.18 14.74 21.20
N ARG A 367 -14.07 14.76 20.44
CA ARG A 367 -13.41 13.57 19.92
C ARG A 367 -11.89 13.75 19.96
N ILE A 368 -11.18 12.68 20.30
CA ILE A 368 -9.70 12.62 20.26
C ILE A 368 -9.32 11.42 19.39
N VAL A 369 -8.51 11.64 18.39
CA VAL A 369 -8.00 10.61 17.47
C VAL A 369 -6.49 10.50 17.67
N VAL A 370 -6.01 9.31 17.97
CA VAL A 370 -4.59 9.04 18.20
C VAL A 370 -4.06 8.14 17.10
N CYS A 371 -3.08 8.62 16.33
CA CYS A 371 -2.59 8.00 15.09
C CYS A 371 -1.08 8.22 14.87
N THR A 372 -0.25 7.85 15.86
CA THR A 372 1.21 7.80 15.66
C THR A 372 1.59 6.56 14.83
N SER A 373 2.85 6.48 14.40
CA SER A 373 3.39 5.33 13.66
C SER A 373 3.34 4.00 14.44
N SER A 374 3.18 4.05 15.77
CA SER A 374 3.19 2.88 16.66
C SER A 374 1.82 2.64 17.30
N GLY A 375 1.17 1.53 16.97
CA GLY A 375 -0.11 1.14 17.57
C GLY A 375 -0.05 1.02 19.09
N ILE A 376 1.09 0.59 19.67
CA ILE A 376 1.24 0.50 21.13
C ILE A 376 1.36 1.87 21.79
N ASP A 377 1.98 2.83 21.10
CA ASP A 377 2.11 4.19 21.62
C ASP A 377 0.77 4.92 21.54
N ASN A 378 -0.02 4.65 20.50
CA ASN A 378 -1.40 5.14 20.41
C ASN A 378 -2.24 4.70 21.62
N ILE A 379 -2.11 3.44 22.02
CA ILE A 379 -2.75 2.90 23.21
C ILE A 379 -2.25 3.62 24.48
N ARG A 380 -0.94 3.78 24.64
CA ARG A 380 -0.33 4.46 25.80
C ARG A 380 -0.77 5.92 25.91
N ILE A 381 -0.87 6.62 24.80
CA ILE A 381 -1.37 8.01 24.75
C ILE A 381 -2.84 8.04 25.21
N ALA A 382 -3.68 7.18 24.65
CA ALA A 382 -5.10 7.10 25.02
C ALA A 382 -5.30 6.77 26.51
N GLU A 383 -4.52 5.84 27.06
CA GLU A 383 -4.55 5.53 28.51
C GLU A 383 -4.13 6.73 29.37
N LYS A 384 -3.05 7.43 28.98
CA LYS A 384 -2.60 8.64 29.70
C LYS A 384 -3.67 9.73 29.68
N ILE A 385 -4.33 9.96 28.54
CA ILE A 385 -5.41 10.94 28.43
C ILE A 385 -6.54 10.56 29.38
N ARG A 386 -7.00 9.32 29.37
CA ARG A 386 -8.09 8.84 30.25
C ARG A 386 -7.76 8.92 31.73
N LEU A 387 -6.49 8.68 32.09
CA LEU A 387 -6.06 8.66 33.48
C LEU A 387 -5.87 10.08 34.04
N LEU A 388 -5.33 10.98 33.24
CA LEU A 388 -4.84 12.28 33.70
C LEU A 388 -5.81 13.42 33.41
N ILE A 389 -6.69 13.28 32.43
CA ILE A 389 -7.52 14.37 31.94
C ILE A 389 -8.99 14.00 32.04
N PRO A 390 -9.79 14.73 32.84
CA PRO A 390 -11.22 14.52 32.94
C PRO A 390 -11.93 15.02 31.68
N THR A 391 -11.89 14.22 30.60
CA THR A 391 -12.55 14.51 29.32
C THR A 391 -13.78 13.62 29.12
N LYS A 392 -14.78 14.15 28.41
CA LYS A 392 -15.93 13.41 27.90
C LYS A 392 -15.76 12.97 26.45
N ALA A 393 -14.61 13.30 25.85
CA ALA A 393 -14.32 13.00 24.46
C ALA A 393 -14.38 11.50 24.17
N ARG A 394 -14.89 11.16 22.99
CA ARG A 394 -14.71 9.83 22.43
C ARG A 394 -13.28 9.68 21.94
N ILE A 395 -12.56 8.67 22.44
CA ILE A 395 -11.17 8.44 22.07
C ILE A 395 -11.11 7.34 21.01
N HIS A 396 -10.56 7.68 19.85
CA HIS A 396 -10.32 6.78 18.74
C HIS A 396 -8.82 6.50 18.64
N VAL A 397 -8.46 5.23 18.44
CA VAL A 397 -7.07 4.76 18.49
C VAL A 397 -6.75 4.00 17.22
N CYS A 398 -5.74 4.43 16.48
CA CYS A 398 -5.26 3.72 15.30
C CYS A 398 -4.53 2.44 15.71
N GLY A 399 -4.89 1.30 15.10
CA GLY A 399 -4.26 -0.01 15.28
C GLY A 399 -5.27 -1.14 15.51
N SER A 400 -4.74 -2.32 15.77
CA SER A 400 -5.51 -3.58 15.81
C SER A 400 -6.28 -3.83 17.11
N THR A 401 -6.07 -3.04 18.16
CA THR A 401 -6.58 -3.36 19.49
C THR A 401 -7.33 -2.15 20.06
N SER A 402 -8.65 -2.29 20.22
CA SER A 402 -9.41 -1.35 21.06
C SER A 402 -9.27 -1.75 22.53
N ILE A 403 -9.05 -0.76 23.39
CA ILE A 403 -9.09 -0.93 24.84
C ILE A 403 -10.48 -0.51 25.30
N ASP A 404 -10.95 -1.06 26.43
CA ASP A 404 -12.23 -0.68 27.03
C ASP A 404 -12.42 0.85 27.08
N GLY A 405 -13.50 1.31 26.44
CA GLY A 405 -13.83 2.74 26.35
C GLY A 405 -13.10 3.52 25.27
N THR A 406 -12.43 2.84 24.32
CA THR A 406 -11.88 3.45 23.10
C THR A 406 -12.47 2.80 21.85
N HIS A 407 -12.40 3.51 20.73
CA HIS A 407 -12.79 3.02 19.41
C HIS A 407 -11.53 2.74 18.59
N GLY A 408 -11.29 1.48 18.21
CA GLY A 408 -10.19 1.10 17.32
C GLY A 408 -10.54 1.39 15.85
N PHE A 409 -9.55 1.79 15.05
CA PHE A 409 -9.69 1.94 13.61
C PHE A 409 -8.36 1.63 12.90
N GLY A 410 -8.41 1.45 11.57
CA GLY A 410 -7.21 1.26 10.77
C GLY A 410 -6.46 -0.03 11.07
N SER A 411 -7.15 -1.10 11.49
CA SER A 411 -6.49 -2.38 11.67
C SER A 411 -6.05 -2.96 10.32
N LEU A 412 -4.94 -3.70 10.30
CA LEU A 412 -4.47 -4.36 9.08
C LEU A 412 -5.55 -5.24 8.44
N ARG A 413 -6.45 -5.81 9.26
CA ARG A 413 -7.56 -6.64 8.77
C ARG A 413 -8.63 -5.84 8.05
N ASP A 414 -8.79 -4.57 8.40
CA ASP A 414 -9.81 -3.70 7.80
C ASP A 414 -9.28 -3.04 6.52
N ILE A 415 -7.99 -2.73 6.47
CA ILE A 415 -7.37 -2.02 5.35
C ILE A 415 -6.86 -2.98 4.27
N TYR A 416 -6.16 -4.07 4.65
CA TYR A 416 -5.64 -5.03 3.68
C TYR A 416 -6.71 -6.04 3.29
N THR A 417 -7.60 -5.61 2.39
CA THR A 417 -8.74 -6.38 1.89
C THR A 417 -8.78 -6.37 0.36
N PRO A 418 -9.28 -7.45 -0.26
CA PRO A 418 -9.49 -7.47 -1.72
C PRO A 418 -10.42 -6.34 -2.20
N GLU A 419 -11.39 -5.96 -1.40
CA GLU A 419 -12.36 -4.91 -1.70
C GLU A 419 -11.66 -3.55 -1.84
N LEU A 420 -10.80 -3.20 -0.89
CA LEU A 420 -10.11 -1.90 -0.89
C LEU A 420 -8.94 -1.86 -1.87
N ILE A 421 -8.13 -2.92 -1.93
CA ILE A 421 -6.87 -2.90 -2.70
C ILE A 421 -7.09 -3.40 -4.13
N LEU A 422 -7.75 -4.56 -4.33
CA LEU A 422 -7.86 -5.20 -5.63
C LEU A 422 -9.04 -4.69 -6.44
N ARG A 423 -10.18 -4.45 -5.79
CA ARG A 423 -11.38 -3.90 -6.43
C ARG A 423 -11.43 -2.38 -6.40
N GLU A 424 -10.58 -1.75 -5.58
CA GLU A 424 -10.55 -0.30 -5.40
C GLU A 424 -11.95 0.29 -5.10
N ASP A 425 -12.69 -0.37 -4.19
CA ASP A 425 -14.10 -0.03 -3.94
C ASP A 425 -14.31 1.44 -3.57
N LEU A 426 -13.34 2.06 -2.87
CA LEU A 426 -13.39 3.50 -2.57
C LEU A 426 -13.31 4.41 -3.82
N LEU A 427 -12.80 3.91 -4.95
CA LEU A 427 -12.71 4.68 -6.18
C LEU A 427 -13.91 4.44 -7.13
N ARG A 428 -14.74 3.43 -6.87
CA ARG A 428 -15.86 3.05 -7.74
C ARG A 428 -16.81 4.21 -8.00
N ARG A 429 -17.23 4.91 -6.95
CA ARG A 429 -18.12 6.05 -7.07
C ARG A 429 -17.46 7.24 -7.78
N ALA A 430 -16.15 7.46 -7.54
CA ALA A 430 -15.43 8.53 -8.20
C ALA A 430 -15.27 8.29 -9.71
N ARG A 431 -15.06 7.04 -10.12
CA ARG A 431 -15.10 6.63 -11.53
C ARG A 431 -16.49 6.84 -12.14
N ALA A 432 -17.54 6.39 -11.47
CA ALA A 432 -18.91 6.61 -11.91
C ALA A 432 -19.29 8.12 -12.01
N LEU A 433 -18.75 8.94 -11.11
CA LEU A 433 -18.91 10.40 -11.19
C LEU A 433 -18.21 10.96 -12.44
N ASN A 434 -17.03 10.50 -12.77
CA ASN A 434 -16.34 10.89 -14.01
C ASN A 434 -17.15 10.51 -15.24
N ASP A 435 -17.68 9.29 -15.28
CA ASP A 435 -18.54 8.82 -16.39
C ASP A 435 -19.81 9.66 -16.51
N TYR A 436 -20.40 10.05 -15.37
CA TYR A 436 -21.54 10.96 -15.36
C TYR A 436 -21.19 12.31 -15.98
N TYR A 437 -20.06 12.93 -15.60
CA TYR A 437 -19.61 14.19 -16.19
C TYR A 437 -19.30 14.07 -17.68
N ASN A 438 -18.69 12.96 -18.12
CA ASN A 438 -18.47 12.69 -19.54
C ASN A 438 -19.80 12.62 -20.30
N ASN A 439 -20.81 11.93 -19.76
CA ASN A 439 -22.12 11.80 -20.39
C ASN A 439 -22.91 13.13 -20.47
N MET A 440 -22.61 14.10 -19.60
CA MET A 440 -23.17 15.44 -19.70
C MET A 440 -22.55 16.28 -20.83
N GLN A 441 -21.40 15.89 -21.37
CA GLN A 441 -20.76 16.58 -22.47
C GLN A 441 -21.48 16.30 -23.77
N THR A 442 -21.84 17.35 -24.51
CA THR A 442 -22.45 17.22 -25.85
C THR A 442 -21.44 16.80 -26.92
N ASP A 443 -20.15 16.98 -26.66
CA ASP A 443 -19.05 16.68 -27.56
C ASP A 443 -18.22 15.50 -26.99
N PRO A 444 -18.31 14.29 -27.59
CA PRO A 444 -17.54 13.12 -27.13
C PRO A 444 -16.02 13.32 -27.18
N SER A 445 -15.51 14.27 -27.98
CA SER A 445 -14.06 14.54 -28.03
C SER A 445 -13.51 15.17 -26.74
N ARG A 446 -14.40 15.61 -25.84
CA ARG A 446 -14.05 16.15 -24.52
C ARG A 446 -14.11 15.09 -23.41
N TRP A 447 -14.51 13.87 -23.74
CA TRP A 447 -14.53 12.78 -22.78
C TRP A 447 -13.11 12.41 -22.38
N THR A 448 -12.90 12.24 -21.09
CA THR A 448 -11.62 11.84 -20.54
C THR A 448 -11.84 10.59 -19.69
N ALA A 449 -11.15 9.51 -20.02
CA ALA A 449 -11.19 8.29 -19.22
C ALA A 449 -10.62 8.57 -17.81
N TRP A 450 -11.01 7.76 -16.84
CA TRP A 450 -10.53 7.89 -15.47
C TRP A 450 -9.01 7.85 -15.37
N GLU A 451 -8.40 6.98 -16.15
CA GLU A 451 -6.95 6.74 -16.21
C GLU A 451 -6.18 7.93 -16.82
N ASP A 452 -6.86 8.73 -17.66
CA ASP A 452 -6.29 9.90 -18.35
C ASP A 452 -6.55 11.23 -17.62
N LEU A 453 -7.29 11.19 -16.50
CA LEU A 453 -7.51 12.38 -15.68
C LEU A 453 -6.21 12.86 -15.03
N ASP A 454 -5.99 14.18 -15.00
CA ASP A 454 -4.96 14.75 -14.16
C ASP A 454 -5.24 14.47 -12.67
N MET A 455 -4.19 14.45 -11.85
CA MET A 455 -4.25 14.15 -10.42
C MET A 455 -5.28 15.03 -9.70
N PHE A 456 -5.29 16.34 -9.98
CA PHE A 456 -6.19 17.28 -9.33
C PHE A 456 -7.66 16.94 -9.62
N THR A 457 -8.01 16.67 -10.88
CA THR A 457 -9.37 16.31 -11.27
C THR A 457 -9.80 14.97 -10.66
N ARG A 458 -8.90 13.99 -10.63
CA ARG A 458 -9.16 12.69 -10.00
C ARG A 458 -9.43 12.84 -8.50
N ARG A 459 -8.59 13.59 -7.77
CA ARG A 459 -8.76 13.89 -6.34
C ARG A 459 -10.03 14.69 -6.07
N SER A 460 -10.42 15.62 -6.97
CA SER A 460 -11.69 16.36 -6.86
C SER A 460 -12.91 15.43 -6.91
N ASN A 461 -12.91 14.46 -7.83
CA ASN A 461 -13.97 13.47 -7.93
C ASN A 461 -14.02 12.55 -6.69
N ILE A 462 -12.86 12.13 -6.19
CA ILE A 462 -12.74 11.35 -4.94
C ILE A 462 -13.34 12.14 -3.77
N ALA A 463 -12.91 13.38 -3.55
CA ALA A 463 -13.40 14.22 -2.46
C ALA A 463 -14.92 14.48 -2.55
N ALA A 464 -15.46 14.63 -3.75
CA ALA A 464 -16.89 14.79 -3.94
C ALA A 464 -17.68 13.52 -3.55
N THR A 465 -17.14 12.34 -3.88
CA THR A 465 -17.81 11.07 -3.58
C THR A 465 -17.62 10.61 -2.14
N ASP A 466 -16.49 10.91 -1.51
CA ASP A 466 -16.26 10.64 -0.09
C ASP A 466 -17.21 11.46 0.82
N HIS A 467 -17.60 12.68 0.38
CA HIS A 467 -18.58 13.51 1.10
C HIS A 467 -20.04 13.01 0.97
N MET A 468 -20.32 12.05 0.10
CA MET A 468 -21.71 11.59 -0.14
C MET A 468 -22.38 10.98 1.09
N GLY A 469 -21.61 10.28 1.94
CA GLY A 469 -22.14 9.79 3.21
C GLY A 469 -22.67 10.91 4.10
N THR A 470 -21.97 12.03 4.16
CA THR A 470 -22.41 13.23 4.88
C THR A 470 -23.67 13.83 4.26
N LYS A 471 -23.75 13.93 2.92
CA LYS A 471 -24.94 14.40 2.21
C LYS A 471 -26.16 13.53 2.50
N LEU A 472 -26.01 12.23 2.45
CA LEU A 472 -27.09 11.28 2.76
C LEU A 472 -27.62 11.46 4.19
N ARG A 473 -26.72 11.70 5.16
CA ARG A 473 -27.10 11.95 6.55
C ARG A 473 -27.85 13.29 6.71
N ILE A 474 -27.43 14.31 5.98
CA ILE A 474 -28.13 15.62 5.97
C ILE A 474 -29.55 15.46 5.42
N LEU A 475 -29.70 14.82 4.27
CA LEU A 475 -31.00 14.64 3.62
C LEU A 475 -31.96 13.75 4.41
N THR A 476 -31.44 12.78 5.17
CA THR A 476 -32.26 11.88 5.99
C THR A 476 -32.45 12.36 7.43
N GLY A 477 -31.86 13.50 7.80
CA GLY A 477 -31.90 14.02 9.18
C GLY A 477 -31.12 13.19 10.19
N ASN A 478 -30.28 12.25 9.75
CA ASN A 478 -29.55 11.33 10.62
C ASN A 478 -28.18 11.89 11.07
N LEU A 479 -28.18 13.09 11.63
CA LEU A 479 -26.96 13.82 11.98
C LEU A 479 -26.51 13.60 13.43
N GLU A 480 -27.38 13.10 14.30
CA GLU A 480 -27.07 12.82 15.70
C GLU A 480 -26.46 11.41 15.89
N ASN A 481 -26.54 10.55 14.89
CA ASN A 481 -26.00 9.21 14.95
C ASN A 481 -24.57 9.15 14.42
N SER A 482 -23.65 8.63 15.22
CA SER A 482 -22.24 8.43 14.81
C SER A 482 -22.01 7.18 13.95
N LYS A 483 -23.06 6.46 13.57
CA LYS A 483 -22.94 5.31 12.66
C LYS A 483 -23.09 5.77 11.21
N PRO A 484 -22.33 5.16 10.30
CA PRO A 484 -22.48 5.44 8.88
C PRO A 484 -23.92 5.10 8.44
N VAL A 485 -24.48 5.94 7.58
CA VAL A 485 -25.73 5.62 6.89
C VAL A 485 -25.35 4.84 5.64
N THR A 486 -25.65 3.56 5.64
CA THR A 486 -25.54 2.74 4.43
C THR A 486 -26.68 3.10 3.49
N GLY A 487 -26.38 3.30 2.22
CA GLY A 487 -27.36 3.66 1.19
C GLY A 487 -28.35 2.52 0.82
N GLY A 488 -28.80 1.73 1.81
CA GLY A 488 -29.85 0.75 1.57
C GLY A 488 -31.09 1.41 0.92
N ASP A 489 -31.77 0.72 0.02
CA ASP A 489 -32.78 1.25 -0.89
C ASP A 489 -33.78 2.23 -0.25
N GLY A 490 -34.25 1.96 0.97
CA GLY A 490 -35.19 2.83 1.67
C GLY A 490 -34.58 4.16 2.12
N MET A 491 -33.32 4.19 2.53
CA MET A 491 -32.66 5.43 2.99
C MET A 491 -32.30 6.32 1.83
N LEU A 492 -31.89 5.75 0.70
CA LEU A 492 -31.58 6.49 -0.50
C LEU A 492 -32.85 7.13 -1.10
N CYS A 493 -33.96 6.37 -1.20
CA CYS A 493 -35.25 6.89 -1.64
C CYS A 493 -35.71 8.06 -0.74
N LEU A 494 -35.64 7.90 0.58
CA LEU A 494 -35.98 8.95 1.54
C LEU A 494 -35.12 10.22 1.33
N ALA A 495 -33.83 10.05 1.14
CA ALA A 495 -32.92 11.18 0.90
C ALA A 495 -33.28 11.93 -0.38
N MET A 496 -33.54 11.21 -1.48
CA MET A 496 -33.89 11.80 -2.76
C MET A 496 -35.26 12.48 -2.71
N ASP A 497 -36.24 11.86 -2.06
CA ASP A 497 -37.56 12.48 -1.84
C ASP A 497 -37.44 13.77 -1.05
N ASN A 498 -36.67 13.78 0.03
CA ASN A 498 -36.42 14.97 0.84
C ASN A 498 -35.73 16.08 0.06
N PHE A 499 -34.81 15.73 -0.85
CA PHE A 499 -34.15 16.70 -1.72
C PHE A 499 -35.10 17.25 -2.78
N VAL A 500 -35.83 16.40 -3.50
CA VAL A 500 -36.75 16.78 -4.59
C VAL A 500 -37.92 17.60 -4.05
N LEU A 501 -38.48 17.19 -2.91
CA LEU A 501 -39.58 17.89 -2.25
C LEU A 501 -39.16 19.14 -1.44
N ASN A 502 -37.87 19.46 -1.46
CA ASN A 502 -37.28 20.57 -0.71
C ASN A 502 -37.60 20.51 0.81
N VAL A 503 -37.64 19.30 1.36
CA VAL A 503 -37.76 19.07 2.83
C VAL A 503 -36.52 19.58 3.55
N VAL A 504 -35.36 19.36 2.96
CA VAL A 504 -34.11 20.03 3.31
C VAL A 504 -33.89 21.19 2.32
N ASP A 505 -33.67 22.36 2.85
CA ASP A 505 -33.52 23.59 2.05
C ASP A 505 -32.41 23.42 1.00
N ARG A 506 -32.77 23.65 -0.28
CA ARG A 506 -31.81 23.56 -1.38
C ARG A 506 -30.69 24.59 -1.30
N ASP A 507 -31.00 25.78 -0.79
CA ASP A 507 -29.97 26.81 -0.58
C ASP A 507 -28.93 26.35 0.43
N LEU A 508 -29.37 25.67 1.50
CA LEU A 508 -28.47 25.01 2.46
C LEU A 508 -27.62 23.95 1.78
N CYS A 509 -28.22 23.08 0.96
CA CYS A 509 -27.50 22.03 0.22
C CYS A 509 -26.40 22.63 -0.69
N ARG A 510 -26.72 23.66 -1.45
CA ARG A 510 -25.77 24.38 -2.32
C ARG A 510 -24.62 25.00 -1.53
N ARG A 511 -24.92 25.67 -0.40
CA ARG A 511 -23.89 26.24 0.49
C ARG A 511 -22.91 25.20 1.00
N ILE A 512 -23.42 24.03 1.41
CA ILE A 512 -22.60 22.94 1.89
C ILE A 512 -21.65 22.43 0.79
N GLU A 513 -22.17 22.24 -0.44
CA GLU A 513 -21.34 21.79 -1.55
C GLU A 513 -20.32 22.83 -1.99
N HIS A 514 -20.73 24.09 -2.06
CA HIS A 514 -19.81 25.18 -2.38
C HIS A 514 -18.66 25.27 -1.37
N GLU A 515 -18.98 25.18 -0.07
CA GLU A 515 -17.96 25.20 0.99
C GLU A 515 -17.01 24.01 0.86
N ARG A 516 -17.52 22.78 0.62
CA ARG A 516 -16.69 21.61 0.37
C ARG A 516 -15.77 21.81 -0.84
N TRP A 517 -16.33 22.33 -1.94
CA TRP A 517 -15.60 22.59 -3.17
C TRP A 517 -14.50 23.64 -2.95
N MET A 518 -14.82 24.72 -2.24
CA MET A 518 -13.84 25.75 -1.87
C MET A 518 -12.72 25.19 -0.96
N ARG A 519 -13.06 24.37 0.04
CA ARG A 519 -12.07 23.72 0.93
C ARG A 519 -11.11 22.86 0.13
N PHE A 520 -11.63 22.03 -0.79
CA PHE A 520 -10.80 21.22 -1.67
C PHE A 520 -9.87 22.10 -2.52
N HIS A 521 -10.38 23.09 -3.18
CA HIS A 521 -9.57 24.00 -4.00
C HIS A 521 -8.51 24.74 -3.17
N SER A 522 -8.88 25.21 -1.99
CA SER A 522 -7.95 25.88 -1.06
C SER A 522 -6.83 24.96 -0.60
N LEU A 523 -7.11 23.69 -0.27
CA LEU A 523 -6.10 22.69 0.06
C LEU A 523 -5.07 22.48 -1.07
N TYR A 524 -5.52 22.60 -2.32
CA TYR A 524 -4.66 22.48 -3.50
C TYR A 524 -4.13 23.82 -4.03
N GLY A 525 -4.19 24.89 -3.21
CA GLY A 525 -3.56 26.19 -3.50
C GLY A 525 -4.30 27.04 -4.53
N TRP A 526 -5.58 26.75 -4.78
CA TRP A 526 -6.39 27.61 -5.62
C TRP A 526 -6.87 28.83 -4.83
N THR A 527 -6.91 29.95 -5.51
CA THR A 527 -7.36 31.22 -4.96
C THR A 527 -8.24 31.95 -5.97
N TYR A 528 -8.91 33.02 -5.52
CA TYR A 528 -9.72 33.85 -6.40
C TYR A 528 -8.92 34.46 -7.56
N GLY A 529 -9.55 34.55 -8.70
CA GLY A 529 -9.08 35.29 -9.87
C GLY A 529 -10.24 35.49 -10.85
N GLU A 530 -10.34 36.67 -11.47
CA GLU A 530 -11.43 37.01 -12.38
C GLU A 530 -11.62 36.04 -13.55
N VAL A 531 -10.53 35.39 -13.96
CA VAL A 531 -10.50 34.38 -15.04
C VAL A 531 -9.89 33.10 -14.53
N ARG A 532 -10.47 31.95 -14.94
CA ARG A 532 -9.92 30.64 -14.60
C ARG A 532 -8.56 30.44 -15.25
N ASP A 533 -7.53 30.22 -14.42
CA ASP A 533 -6.16 29.95 -14.83
C ASP A 533 -5.63 28.72 -14.06
N LYS A 534 -5.56 27.56 -14.76
CA LYS A 534 -5.08 26.32 -14.16
C LYS A 534 -3.60 26.41 -13.75
N ALA A 535 -2.77 27.09 -14.53
CA ALA A 535 -1.33 27.18 -14.27
C ALA A 535 -1.04 28.01 -13.01
N ARG A 536 -1.83 29.06 -12.77
CA ARG A 536 -1.72 29.92 -11.60
C ARG A 536 -2.66 29.53 -10.46
N ARG A 537 -3.44 28.47 -10.63
CA ARG A 537 -4.46 28.00 -9.67
C ARG A 537 -5.43 29.11 -9.29
N LYS A 538 -5.98 29.83 -10.29
CA LYS A 538 -6.98 30.88 -10.11
C LYS A 538 -8.35 30.43 -10.59
N HIS A 539 -9.40 30.74 -9.81
CA HIS A 539 -10.77 30.40 -10.19
C HIS A 539 -11.75 31.51 -9.78
N PRO A 540 -12.68 31.93 -10.66
CA PRO A 540 -13.60 33.02 -10.35
C PRO A 540 -14.67 32.67 -9.32
N LEU A 541 -14.96 31.38 -9.11
CA LEU A 541 -15.93 30.94 -8.11
C LEU A 541 -15.31 30.73 -6.71
N MET A 542 -14.04 31.08 -6.50
CA MET A 542 -13.40 31.06 -5.17
C MET A 542 -13.81 32.32 -4.38
N VAL A 543 -15.11 32.45 -4.15
CA VAL A 543 -15.75 33.58 -3.44
C VAL A 543 -16.82 33.03 -2.48
N PRO A 544 -17.24 33.76 -1.45
CA PRO A 544 -18.37 33.37 -0.61
C PRO A 544 -19.63 33.05 -1.45
N PHE A 545 -20.41 32.09 -0.99
CA PHE A 545 -21.62 31.63 -1.71
C PHE A 545 -22.60 32.78 -2.06
N GLU A 546 -22.67 33.78 -1.20
CA GLU A 546 -23.52 34.97 -1.35
C GLU A 546 -23.11 35.84 -2.54
N ASP A 547 -21.86 35.79 -2.95
CA ASP A 547 -21.30 36.58 -4.06
C ASP A 547 -21.47 35.89 -5.42
N LEU A 548 -21.91 34.60 -5.41
CA LEU A 548 -22.23 33.87 -6.63
C LEU A 548 -23.56 34.31 -7.25
N THR A 549 -23.59 34.32 -8.57
CA THR A 549 -24.87 34.50 -9.29
C THR A 549 -25.79 33.29 -9.09
N PRO A 550 -27.12 33.41 -9.20
CA PRO A 550 -28.05 32.29 -9.08
C PRO A 550 -27.75 31.12 -10.02
N LYS A 551 -27.18 31.40 -11.20
CA LYS A 551 -26.77 30.38 -12.16
C LYS A 551 -25.55 29.61 -11.67
N GLU A 552 -24.59 30.26 -11.05
CA GLU A 552 -23.40 29.65 -10.48
C GLU A 552 -23.75 28.83 -9.24
N GLN A 553 -24.61 29.35 -8.37
CA GLN A 553 -25.14 28.63 -7.20
C GLN A 553 -25.84 27.33 -7.60
N ALA A 554 -26.54 27.31 -8.74
CA ALA A 554 -27.23 26.11 -9.22
C ALA A 554 -26.28 25.00 -9.70
N LEU A 555 -24.99 25.27 -9.95
CA LEU A 555 -24.01 24.25 -10.30
C LEU A 555 -23.79 23.27 -9.14
N ASP A 556 -23.95 23.72 -7.91
CA ASP A 556 -23.78 22.90 -6.71
C ASP A 556 -24.92 21.88 -6.49
N ASP A 557 -26.08 22.03 -7.19
CA ASP A 557 -27.17 21.04 -7.15
C ASP A 557 -26.74 19.69 -7.72
N ILE A 558 -25.89 19.67 -8.75
CA ILE A 558 -25.50 18.46 -9.49
C ILE A 558 -25.01 17.38 -8.55
N SER A 559 -24.17 17.72 -7.60
CA SER A 559 -23.57 16.77 -6.66
C SER A 559 -24.57 16.13 -5.66
N TRP A 560 -25.76 16.72 -5.53
CA TRP A 560 -26.87 16.19 -4.73
C TRP A 560 -27.83 15.36 -5.60
N GLU A 561 -28.08 15.80 -6.82
CA GLU A 561 -28.97 15.11 -7.77
C GLU A 561 -28.44 13.73 -8.18
N ILE A 562 -27.12 13.57 -8.26
CA ILE A 562 -26.47 12.32 -8.68
C ILE A 562 -26.31 11.28 -7.57
N LEU A 563 -26.67 11.60 -6.31
CA LEU A 563 -26.52 10.67 -5.17
C LEU A 563 -27.12 9.30 -5.46
N ALA A 564 -28.34 9.24 -6.00
CA ALA A 564 -29.00 7.99 -6.30
C ALA A 564 -28.25 7.15 -7.34
N THR A 565 -27.75 7.80 -8.39
CA THR A 565 -26.98 7.13 -9.46
C THR A 565 -25.71 6.52 -8.91
N LEU A 566 -24.97 7.23 -8.05
CA LEU A 566 -23.70 6.79 -7.54
C LEU A 566 -23.82 5.71 -6.46
N TYR A 567 -24.87 5.72 -5.65
CA TYR A 567 -25.14 4.64 -4.70
C TYR A 567 -25.64 3.35 -5.38
N SER A 568 -26.31 3.44 -6.54
CA SER A 568 -26.68 2.26 -7.30
C SER A 568 -25.48 1.53 -7.93
N CYS A 569 -24.31 2.17 -7.99
CA CYS A 569 -23.07 1.53 -8.46
C CYS A 569 -22.47 0.55 -7.43
N ASP A 570 -22.94 0.58 -6.17
CA ASP A 570 -22.47 -0.32 -5.11
C ASP A 570 -23.23 -1.64 -5.05
N ALA A 571 -24.36 -1.74 -5.76
CA ALA A 571 -25.20 -2.94 -5.84
C ALA A 571 -24.70 -3.86 -6.98
#